data_5fcb906d11a9c3ad25b68f23bd0537cf
#
_entry.id   5fcb906d11a9c3ad25b68f23bd0537cf
#
_cell.length_a   1.000
_cell.length_b   1.000
_cell.length_c   1.000
_cell.angle_alpha   90.00
_cell.angle_beta   90.00
_cell.angle_gamma   90.00
#
_symmetry.space_group_name_H-M   'P 1'
#
loop_
_entity.id
_entity.type
_entity.pdbx_description
1 polymer ?
#
loop_
_entity_poly.entity_id
_entity_poly.type
_entity_poly.pdbx_seq_one_letter_code
_entity_poly.pdbx_strand_id
1 'polypeptide(L)'
;QKILPIPLKYRPRKFSELIGQDLMAKTIQNAIKMKRVANAFLLTGVRGVGKTTTARIIAKSLNCTSIGENHEEFQESCGECENCLAIAESRSVDVFEMDAASRTGISDIRELIEGVQYAPVSSRYKIYIVDEVHMLSTAAFNGLLKTLEEPPAHVKFIFATTEVRKIPTTILSRCQRYDLKRVEPPELIIFLTEICNKEGVKIEDGALKIISRAADGSVRDGLSILDQSISYTQGNIAEKDIKEMIGLNDPTEILDLLSFLISGTTLQAIEKI
;
A
#
# COMPACT_ATOMS: atom_id res chain seq x y z
N GLN A 1 -17.68 9.39 18.64
CA GLN A 1 -16.92 9.22 17.39
C GLN A 1 -15.81 8.21 17.65
N LYS A 2 -15.76 7.15 16.83
CA LYS A 2 -14.66 6.18 16.91
C LYS A 2 -13.39 6.91 16.45
N ILE A 3 -12.42 7.07 17.32
CA ILE A 3 -11.09 7.60 16.95
C ILE A 3 -10.43 6.53 16.07
N LEU A 4 -10.24 6.85 14.79
CA LEU A 4 -9.55 5.98 13.86
C LEU A 4 -8.04 6.20 13.99
N PRO A 5 -7.22 5.13 14.00
CA PRO A 5 -5.77 5.25 13.91
C PRO A 5 -5.34 6.08 12.69
N ILE A 6 -4.29 6.87 12.83
CA ILE A 6 -3.78 7.77 11.77
C ILE A 6 -3.54 7.04 10.42
N PRO A 7 -2.95 5.83 10.38
CA PRO A 7 -2.77 5.10 9.12
C PRO A 7 -4.07 4.75 8.39
N LEU A 8 -5.18 4.62 9.10
CA LEU A 8 -6.49 4.38 8.51
C LEU A 8 -7.21 5.68 8.14
N LYS A 9 -7.10 6.71 8.99
CA LYS A 9 -7.70 8.02 8.78
C LYS A 9 -7.16 8.71 7.54
N TYR A 10 -5.84 8.64 7.32
CA TYR A 10 -5.12 9.27 6.21
C TYR A 10 -4.76 8.33 5.06
N ARG A 11 -5.45 7.20 4.97
CA ARG A 11 -5.27 6.29 3.84
C ARG A 11 -5.73 6.96 2.55
N PRO A 12 -4.88 7.07 1.51
CA PRO A 12 -5.23 7.69 0.24
C PRO A 12 -6.51 7.11 -0.37
N ARG A 13 -7.36 7.98 -0.88
CA ARG A 13 -8.65 7.60 -1.49
C ARG A 13 -8.70 7.87 -2.99
N LYS A 14 -7.77 8.67 -3.50
CA LYS A 14 -7.65 9.10 -4.90
C LYS A 14 -6.20 9.01 -5.36
N PHE A 15 -5.97 9.00 -6.67
CA PHE A 15 -4.61 9.01 -7.22
C PHE A 15 -3.82 10.24 -6.82
N SER A 16 -4.47 11.42 -6.76
CA SER A 16 -3.85 12.68 -6.34
C SER A 16 -3.36 12.70 -4.89
N GLU A 17 -3.81 11.77 -4.07
CA GLU A 17 -3.39 11.63 -2.67
C GLU A 17 -2.24 10.63 -2.48
N LEU A 18 -1.83 9.92 -3.55
CA LEU A 18 -0.70 8.99 -3.50
C LEU A 18 0.62 9.77 -3.50
N ILE A 19 1.52 9.43 -2.58
CA ILE A 19 2.79 10.11 -2.40
C ILE A 19 3.89 9.35 -3.12
N GLY A 20 4.74 10.05 -3.86
CA GLY A 20 5.90 9.49 -4.55
C GLY A 20 5.55 8.52 -5.69
N GLN A 21 4.30 8.49 -6.17
CA GLN A 21 3.82 7.54 -7.18
C GLN A 21 3.28 8.23 -8.45
N ASP A 22 3.65 9.46 -8.72
CA ASP A 22 3.08 10.31 -9.79
C ASP A 22 3.13 9.66 -11.16
N LEU A 23 4.28 9.08 -11.54
CA LEU A 23 4.44 8.44 -12.83
C LEU A 23 3.51 7.24 -13.01
N MET A 24 3.43 6.39 -12.00
CA MET A 24 2.54 5.22 -12.01
C MET A 24 1.08 5.66 -12.05
N ALA A 25 0.68 6.61 -11.20
CA ALA A 25 -0.66 7.16 -11.14
C ALA A 25 -1.07 7.74 -12.51
N LYS A 26 -0.23 8.58 -13.11
CA LYS A 26 -0.47 9.18 -14.43
C LYS A 26 -0.59 8.12 -15.54
N THR A 27 0.23 7.07 -15.49
CA THR A 27 0.17 5.99 -16.48
C THR A 27 -1.16 5.23 -16.41
N ILE A 28 -1.62 4.90 -15.20
CA ILE A 28 -2.90 4.22 -15.00
C ILE A 28 -4.07 5.14 -15.39
N GLN A 29 -4.03 6.40 -15.00
CA GLN A 29 -5.04 7.40 -15.37
C GLN A 29 -5.17 7.53 -16.89
N ASN A 30 -4.04 7.59 -17.61
CA ASN A 30 -4.03 7.65 -19.07
C ASN A 30 -4.60 6.38 -19.69
N ALA A 31 -4.28 5.19 -19.16
CA ALA A 31 -4.84 3.93 -19.64
C ALA A 31 -6.37 3.88 -19.48
N ILE A 32 -6.89 4.36 -18.35
CA ILE A 32 -8.33 4.47 -18.10
C ILE A 32 -8.98 5.46 -19.08
N LYS A 33 -8.38 6.65 -19.23
CA LYS A 33 -8.86 7.68 -20.18
C LYS A 33 -8.94 7.15 -21.61
N MET A 34 -7.91 6.44 -22.05
CA MET A 34 -7.82 5.88 -23.41
C MET A 34 -8.68 4.63 -23.60
N LYS A 35 -9.43 4.18 -22.60
CA LYS A 35 -10.19 2.91 -22.59
C LYS A 35 -9.31 1.67 -22.89
N ARG A 36 -8.00 1.75 -22.56
CA ARG A 36 -7.01 0.68 -22.73
C ARG A 36 -6.64 0.08 -21.38
N VAL A 37 -7.66 -0.24 -20.62
CA VAL A 37 -7.50 -0.81 -19.27
C VAL A 37 -7.09 -2.27 -19.38
N ALA A 38 -5.96 -2.62 -18.78
CA ALA A 38 -5.51 -4.00 -18.69
C ALA A 38 -6.56 -4.90 -18.02
N ASN A 39 -6.60 -6.18 -18.38
CA ASN A 39 -7.43 -7.16 -17.69
C ASN A 39 -6.81 -7.64 -16.38
N ALA A 40 -5.48 -7.58 -16.29
CA ALA A 40 -4.75 -7.90 -15.07
C ALA A 40 -3.66 -6.85 -14.80
N PHE A 41 -3.65 -6.31 -13.60
CA PHE A 41 -2.64 -5.40 -13.07
C PHE A 41 -1.76 -6.18 -12.10
N LEU A 42 -0.47 -5.87 -12.08
CA LEU A 42 0.45 -6.35 -11.06
C LEU A 42 1.13 -5.16 -10.40
N LEU A 43 0.77 -4.89 -9.16
CA LEU A 43 1.37 -3.85 -8.32
C LEU A 43 2.51 -4.45 -7.51
N THR A 44 3.72 -3.94 -7.70
CA THR A 44 4.90 -4.42 -6.99
C THR A 44 5.49 -3.32 -6.11
N GLY A 45 6.26 -3.68 -5.13
CA GLY A 45 6.93 -2.73 -4.24
C GLY A 45 7.04 -3.26 -2.81
N VAL A 46 7.85 -2.60 -2.00
CA VAL A 46 8.04 -3.01 -0.60
C VAL A 46 6.74 -2.89 0.21
N ARG A 47 6.73 -3.48 1.39
CA ARG A 47 5.58 -3.39 2.30
C ARG A 47 5.33 -1.93 2.67
N GLY A 48 4.06 -1.53 2.77
CA GLY A 48 3.65 -0.21 3.26
C GLY A 48 3.75 0.95 2.26
N VAL A 49 4.18 0.73 1.00
CA VAL A 49 4.24 1.79 -0.04
C VAL A 49 2.88 2.12 -0.68
N GLY A 50 1.82 1.36 -0.36
CA GLY A 50 0.47 1.65 -0.81
C GLY A 50 -0.09 0.75 -1.91
N LYS A 51 0.46 -0.46 -2.14
CA LYS A 51 -0.03 -1.41 -3.17
C LYS A 51 -1.52 -1.69 -3.06
N THR A 52 -1.99 -2.15 -1.90
CA THR A 52 -3.41 -2.47 -1.66
C THR A 52 -4.29 -1.21 -1.72
N THR A 53 -3.76 -0.07 -1.27
CA THR A 53 -4.43 1.23 -1.39
C THR A 53 -4.61 1.62 -2.86
N THR A 54 -3.55 1.49 -3.66
CA THR A 54 -3.59 1.74 -5.11
C THR A 54 -4.57 0.80 -5.81
N ALA A 55 -4.59 -0.50 -5.43
CA ALA A 55 -5.56 -1.45 -5.96
C ALA A 55 -7.02 -1.00 -5.74
N ARG A 56 -7.34 -0.52 -4.54
CA ARG A 56 -8.67 0.02 -4.24
C ARG A 56 -8.97 1.33 -4.97
N ILE A 57 -7.97 2.19 -5.19
CA ILE A 57 -8.13 3.42 -5.97
C ILE A 57 -8.44 3.08 -7.44
N ILE A 58 -7.73 2.11 -8.02
CA ILE A 58 -8.01 1.60 -9.38
C ILE A 58 -9.44 1.05 -9.45
N ALA A 59 -9.82 0.20 -8.51
CA ALA A 59 -11.16 -0.38 -8.46
C ALA A 59 -12.26 0.69 -8.38
N LYS A 60 -12.07 1.73 -7.55
CA LYS A 60 -13.00 2.86 -7.49
C LYS A 60 -13.05 3.65 -8.80
N SER A 61 -11.90 3.91 -9.42
CA SER A 61 -11.86 4.65 -10.68
C SER A 61 -12.54 3.90 -11.83
N LEU A 62 -12.50 2.57 -11.81
CA LEU A 62 -13.17 1.73 -12.80
C LEU A 62 -14.70 1.61 -12.56
N ASN A 63 -15.12 1.60 -11.29
CA ASN A 63 -16.49 1.32 -10.89
C ASN A 63 -17.27 2.54 -10.36
N CYS A 64 -16.67 3.72 -10.34
CA CYS A 64 -17.36 4.94 -9.91
C CYS A 64 -18.52 5.28 -10.85
N THR A 65 -19.72 5.42 -10.29
CA THR A 65 -20.92 5.72 -11.08
C THR A 65 -20.99 7.17 -11.54
N SER A 66 -20.27 8.08 -10.86
CA SER A 66 -20.21 9.49 -11.24
C SER A 66 -19.29 9.76 -12.44
N ILE A 67 -18.44 8.79 -12.80
CA ILE A 67 -17.60 8.87 -14.00
C ILE A 67 -18.40 8.31 -15.16
N GLY A 68 -18.85 9.16 -16.07
CA GLY A 68 -19.56 8.75 -17.29
C GLY A 68 -18.64 7.99 -18.26
N GLU A 69 -19.23 7.37 -19.29
CA GLU A 69 -18.48 6.59 -20.28
C GLU A 69 -17.74 7.45 -21.33
N ASN A 70 -18.11 8.72 -21.45
CA ASN A 70 -17.69 9.59 -22.56
C ASN A 70 -16.95 10.86 -22.09
N HIS A 71 -16.06 10.77 -21.10
CA HIS A 71 -15.24 11.91 -20.70
C HIS A 71 -13.97 12.01 -21.54
N GLU A 72 -13.71 13.20 -22.09
CA GLU A 72 -12.47 13.52 -22.80
C GLU A 72 -11.26 13.61 -21.86
N GLU A 73 -11.50 13.88 -20.57
CA GLU A 73 -10.47 13.96 -19.55
C GLU A 73 -10.65 12.88 -18.47
N PHE A 74 -9.55 12.42 -17.87
CA PHE A 74 -9.60 11.53 -16.73
C PHE A 74 -10.25 12.24 -15.54
N GLN A 75 -11.25 11.60 -14.96
CA GLN A 75 -11.87 12.02 -13.71
C GLN A 75 -11.50 11.05 -12.59
N GLU A 76 -11.13 11.59 -11.46
CA GLU A 76 -10.94 10.78 -10.26
C GLU A 76 -12.27 10.26 -9.72
N SER A 77 -12.22 9.11 -9.04
CA SER A 77 -13.40 8.60 -8.36
C SER A 77 -13.98 9.62 -7.39
N CYS A 78 -15.30 9.79 -7.38
CA CYS A 78 -15.96 10.83 -6.55
C CYS A 78 -15.78 10.61 -5.05
N GLY A 79 -15.62 9.35 -4.61
CA GLY A 79 -15.51 8.99 -3.19
C GLY A 79 -16.84 8.94 -2.42
N GLU A 80 -17.94 9.36 -3.04
CA GLU A 80 -19.25 9.55 -2.38
C GLU A 80 -20.34 8.62 -2.90
N CYS A 81 -20.24 8.14 -4.15
CA CYS A 81 -21.24 7.21 -4.68
C CYS A 81 -21.19 5.85 -3.96
N GLU A 82 -22.28 5.10 -4.05
CA GLU A 82 -22.43 3.83 -3.35
C GLU A 82 -21.28 2.86 -3.66
N ASN A 83 -20.84 2.75 -4.91
CA ASN A 83 -19.70 1.92 -5.29
C ASN A 83 -18.40 2.38 -4.65
N CYS A 84 -18.12 3.70 -4.64
CA CYS A 84 -16.91 4.23 -4.02
C CYS A 84 -16.89 3.97 -2.51
N LEU A 85 -18.00 4.14 -1.82
CA LEU A 85 -18.13 3.88 -0.38
C LEU A 85 -18.02 2.39 -0.09
N ALA A 86 -18.74 1.56 -0.84
CA ALA A 86 -18.69 0.10 -0.65
C ALA A 86 -17.28 -0.47 -0.85
N ILE A 87 -16.53 0.02 -1.85
CA ILE A 87 -15.14 -0.40 -2.08
C ILE A 87 -14.22 0.09 -0.96
N ALA A 88 -14.38 1.35 -0.50
CA ALA A 88 -13.58 1.88 0.59
C ALA A 88 -13.76 1.11 1.89
N GLU A 89 -14.98 0.63 2.17
CA GLU A 89 -15.36 -0.14 3.35
C GLU A 89 -15.21 -1.66 3.18
N SER A 90 -14.70 -2.13 2.03
CA SER A 90 -14.52 -3.58 1.71
C SER A 90 -15.84 -4.37 1.80
N ARG A 91 -16.98 -3.76 1.44
CA ARG A 91 -18.31 -4.37 1.43
C ARG A 91 -18.95 -4.45 0.04
N SER A 92 -18.19 -4.14 -1.01
CA SER A 92 -18.68 -4.23 -2.38
C SER A 92 -18.95 -5.67 -2.77
N VAL A 93 -20.08 -5.92 -3.44
CA VAL A 93 -20.43 -7.24 -3.97
C VAL A 93 -19.71 -7.56 -5.29
N ASP A 94 -19.17 -6.56 -5.97
CA ASP A 94 -18.47 -6.69 -7.25
C ASP A 94 -16.95 -6.50 -7.15
N VAL A 95 -16.44 -6.15 -5.97
CA VAL A 95 -14.99 -6.03 -5.71
C VAL A 95 -14.60 -6.95 -4.59
N PHE A 96 -13.92 -8.04 -4.94
CA PHE A 96 -13.47 -9.07 -4.01
C PHE A 96 -12.01 -8.82 -3.65
N GLU A 97 -11.74 -8.70 -2.37
CA GLU A 97 -10.39 -8.53 -1.86
C GLU A 97 -10.00 -9.74 -1.01
N MET A 98 -8.90 -10.38 -1.36
CA MET A 98 -8.34 -11.48 -0.59
C MET A 98 -6.85 -11.27 -0.34
N ASP A 99 -6.39 -11.71 0.82
CA ASP A 99 -4.99 -11.81 1.18
C ASP A 99 -4.53 -13.25 0.97
N ALA A 100 -3.63 -13.46 0.00
CA ALA A 100 -3.10 -14.78 -0.32
C ALA A 100 -2.19 -15.34 0.79
N ALA A 101 -1.74 -14.52 1.75
CA ALA A 101 -1.03 -15.03 2.92
C ALA A 101 -1.93 -15.82 3.87
N SER A 102 -3.23 -15.48 3.93
CA SER A 102 -4.22 -16.17 4.76
C SER A 102 -5.06 -17.19 4.00
N ARG A 103 -5.11 -17.10 2.66
CA ARG A 103 -5.89 -17.96 1.76
C ARG A 103 -5.03 -18.43 0.60
N THR A 104 -4.20 -19.45 0.85
CA THR A 104 -3.20 -19.96 -0.11
C THR A 104 -3.70 -21.12 -0.96
N GLY A 105 -4.87 -21.66 -0.62
CA GLY A 105 -5.38 -22.93 -1.16
C GLY A 105 -5.95 -22.81 -2.57
N ILE A 106 -5.94 -23.92 -3.29
CA ILE A 106 -6.59 -24.03 -4.61
C ILE A 106 -8.11 -23.87 -4.51
N SER A 107 -8.71 -24.24 -3.37
CA SER A 107 -10.15 -24.09 -3.10
C SER A 107 -10.59 -22.65 -3.15
N ASP A 108 -9.81 -21.75 -2.53
CA ASP A 108 -10.12 -20.30 -2.48
C ASP A 108 -10.07 -19.70 -3.89
N ILE A 109 -9.09 -20.12 -4.69
CA ILE A 109 -8.96 -19.68 -6.08
C ILE A 109 -10.04 -20.28 -6.99
N ARG A 110 -10.48 -21.52 -6.74
CA ARG A 110 -11.60 -22.12 -7.48
C ARG A 110 -12.89 -21.36 -7.26
N GLU A 111 -13.22 -21.00 -6.02
CA GLU A 111 -14.38 -20.18 -5.69
C GLU A 111 -14.32 -18.83 -6.42
N LEU A 112 -13.14 -18.19 -6.45
CA LEU A 112 -12.91 -16.97 -7.19
C LEU A 112 -13.16 -17.16 -8.68
N ILE A 113 -12.59 -18.23 -9.30
CA ILE A 113 -12.73 -18.53 -10.74
C ILE A 113 -14.18 -18.84 -11.12
N GLU A 114 -14.91 -19.57 -10.30
CA GLU A 114 -16.33 -19.83 -10.50
C GLU A 114 -17.13 -18.51 -10.50
N GLY A 115 -16.75 -17.59 -9.62
CA GLY A 115 -17.35 -16.26 -9.56
C GLY A 115 -17.12 -15.39 -10.80
N VAL A 116 -16.03 -15.61 -11.54
CA VAL A 116 -15.64 -14.83 -12.73
C VAL A 116 -16.67 -14.92 -13.86
N GLN A 117 -17.37 -16.04 -13.98
CA GLN A 117 -18.34 -16.25 -15.07
C GLN A 117 -19.60 -15.39 -14.94
N TYR A 118 -19.90 -14.92 -13.75
CA TYR A 118 -21.09 -14.12 -13.48
C TYR A 118 -20.83 -12.63 -13.72
N ALA A 119 -21.77 -11.97 -14.35
CA ALA A 119 -21.73 -10.52 -14.54
C ALA A 119 -21.73 -9.77 -13.20
N PRO A 120 -21.19 -8.54 -13.15
CA PRO A 120 -21.30 -7.70 -11.96
C PRO A 120 -22.76 -7.36 -11.67
N VAL A 121 -23.07 -7.17 -10.37
CA VAL A 121 -24.44 -6.91 -9.90
C VAL A 121 -24.78 -5.42 -10.00
N SER A 122 -23.88 -4.55 -9.59
CA SER A 122 -24.12 -3.10 -9.46
C SER A 122 -23.04 -2.23 -10.11
N SER A 123 -21.92 -2.82 -10.49
CA SER A 123 -20.74 -2.11 -11.00
C SER A 123 -20.52 -2.41 -12.50
N ARG A 124 -19.63 -1.63 -13.14
CA ARG A 124 -19.21 -1.92 -14.53
C ARG A 124 -18.33 -3.15 -14.63
N TYR A 125 -17.45 -3.34 -13.66
CA TYR A 125 -16.48 -4.41 -13.65
C TYR A 125 -16.58 -5.21 -12.36
N LYS A 126 -16.39 -6.52 -12.49
CA LYS A 126 -16.14 -7.42 -11.39
C LYS A 126 -14.63 -7.47 -11.16
N ILE A 127 -14.18 -7.02 -10.00
CA ILE A 127 -12.76 -6.81 -9.73
C ILE A 127 -12.29 -7.74 -8.63
N TYR A 128 -11.19 -8.43 -8.87
CA TYR A 128 -10.54 -9.32 -7.91
C TYR A 128 -9.19 -8.74 -7.51
N ILE A 129 -9.08 -8.30 -6.26
CA ILE A 129 -7.85 -7.82 -5.64
C ILE A 129 -7.24 -8.97 -4.85
N VAL A 130 -6.05 -9.40 -5.23
CA VAL A 130 -5.31 -10.45 -4.53
C VAL A 130 -4.01 -9.86 -3.99
N ASP A 131 -3.98 -9.63 -2.69
CA ASP A 131 -2.78 -9.11 -2.01
C ASP A 131 -1.82 -10.24 -1.68
N GLU A 132 -0.52 -9.93 -1.66
CA GLU A 132 0.59 -10.88 -1.48
C GLU A 132 0.45 -12.13 -2.37
N VAL A 133 0.11 -11.92 -3.64
CA VAL A 133 -0.21 -12.98 -4.61
C VAL A 133 0.89 -14.03 -4.76
N HIS A 134 2.15 -13.70 -4.44
CA HIS A 134 3.27 -14.64 -4.44
C HIS A 134 3.12 -15.78 -3.41
N MET A 135 2.20 -15.65 -2.45
CA MET A 135 1.90 -16.71 -1.46
C MET A 135 0.96 -17.79 -1.99
N LEU A 136 0.38 -17.60 -3.17
CA LEU A 136 -0.45 -18.63 -3.79
C LEU A 136 0.36 -19.88 -4.13
N SER A 137 -0.26 -21.06 -3.98
CA SER A 137 0.32 -22.31 -4.41
C SER A 137 0.47 -22.39 -5.94
N THR A 138 1.38 -23.22 -6.42
CA THR A 138 1.54 -23.48 -7.87
C THR A 138 0.23 -23.95 -8.52
N ALA A 139 -0.54 -24.76 -7.82
CA ALA A 139 -1.84 -25.24 -8.30
C ALA A 139 -2.88 -24.10 -8.40
N ALA A 140 -2.84 -23.14 -7.49
CA ALA A 140 -3.68 -21.95 -7.53
C ALA A 140 -3.31 -21.02 -8.71
N PHE A 141 -2.02 -20.79 -8.94
CA PHE A 141 -1.57 -20.05 -10.12
C PHE A 141 -2.00 -20.73 -11.44
N ASN A 142 -1.83 -22.04 -11.54
CA ASN A 142 -2.27 -22.78 -12.73
C ASN A 142 -3.79 -22.68 -12.95
N GLY A 143 -4.58 -22.66 -11.88
CA GLY A 143 -6.01 -22.45 -11.96
C GLY A 143 -6.39 -21.08 -12.55
N LEU A 144 -5.61 -20.03 -12.25
CA LEU A 144 -5.84 -18.68 -12.77
C LEU A 144 -5.45 -18.51 -14.24
N LEU A 145 -4.52 -19.31 -14.77
CA LEU A 145 -3.94 -19.10 -16.11
C LEU A 145 -5.00 -19.03 -17.20
N LYS A 146 -5.95 -19.96 -17.26
CA LYS A 146 -7.00 -19.98 -18.27
C LYS A 146 -7.84 -18.68 -18.25
N THR A 147 -8.17 -18.21 -17.05
CA THR A 147 -8.97 -16.98 -16.89
C THR A 147 -8.15 -15.74 -17.26
N LEU A 148 -6.82 -15.74 -17.03
CA LEU A 148 -5.94 -14.63 -17.42
C LEU A 148 -5.63 -14.62 -18.92
N GLU A 149 -5.72 -15.76 -19.59
CA GLU A 149 -5.55 -15.89 -21.05
C GLU A 149 -6.77 -15.33 -21.79
N GLU A 150 -7.96 -15.71 -21.35
CA GLU A 150 -9.24 -15.34 -21.95
C GLU A 150 -10.19 -14.74 -20.90
N PRO A 151 -9.84 -13.57 -20.33
CA PRO A 151 -10.67 -12.96 -19.30
C PRO A 151 -11.98 -12.44 -19.89
N PRO A 152 -13.12 -12.67 -19.21
CA PRO A 152 -14.38 -12.00 -19.59
C PRO A 152 -14.20 -10.47 -19.58
N ALA A 153 -14.84 -9.77 -20.51
CA ALA A 153 -14.68 -8.33 -20.67
C ALA A 153 -15.03 -7.51 -19.42
N HIS A 154 -15.94 -8.05 -18.60
CA HIS A 154 -16.40 -7.42 -17.36
C HIS A 154 -15.48 -7.73 -16.14
N VAL A 155 -14.42 -8.52 -16.30
CA VAL A 155 -13.55 -8.94 -15.20
C VAL A 155 -12.22 -8.21 -15.25
N LYS A 156 -11.75 -7.79 -14.07
CA LYS A 156 -10.41 -7.21 -13.86
C LYS A 156 -9.73 -7.86 -12.66
N PHE A 157 -8.45 -8.16 -12.82
CA PHE A 157 -7.60 -8.63 -11.74
C PHE A 157 -6.62 -7.54 -11.32
N ILE A 158 -6.41 -7.41 -10.02
CA ILE A 158 -5.39 -6.52 -9.46
C ILE A 158 -4.58 -7.32 -8.45
N PHE A 159 -3.41 -7.75 -8.85
CA PHE A 159 -2.47 -8.47 -8.00
C PHE A 159 -1.52 -7.49 -7.32
N ALA A 160 -1.20 -7.74 -6.07
CA ALA A 160 -0.19 -7.00 -5.33
C ALA A 160 0.84 -7.97 -4.75
N THR A 161 2.11 -7.60 -4.79
CA THR A 161 3.20 -8.43 -4.28
C THR A 161 4.38 -7.62 -3.77
N THR A 162 5.04 -8.13 -2.74
CA THR A 162 6.37 -7.68 -2.30
C THR A 162 7.49 -8.45 -3.01
N GLU A 163 7.19 -9.62 -3.59
CA GLU A 163 8.18 -10.56 -4.13
C GLU A 163 7.85 -11.01 -5.57
N VAL A 164 8.10 -10.14 -6.52
CA VAL A 164 7.86 -10.40 -7.96
C VAL A 164 8.56 -11.67 -8.46
N ARG A 165 9.75 -11.97 -7.94
CA ARG A 165 10.55 -13.13 -8.38
C ARG A 165 9.91 -14.47 -8.06
N LYS A 166 8.96 -14.52 -7.12
CA LYS A 166 8.22 -15.73 -6.76
C LYS A 166 6.99 -15.98 -7.65
N ILE A 167 6.63 -15.02 -8.51
CA ILE A 167 5.48 -15.16 -9.40
C ILE A 167 5.92 -15.86 -10.68
N PRO A 168 5.18 -16.88 -11.14
CA PRO A 168 5.48 -17.56 -12.39
C PRO A 168 5.51 -16.59 -13.59
N THR A 169 6.45 -16.78 -14.50
CA THR A 169 6.59 -15.96 -15.71
C THR A 169 5.34 -16.00 -16.60
N THR A 170 4.62 -17.11 -16.57
CA THR A 170 3.33 -17.30 -17.26
C THR A 170 2.24 -16.34 -16.75
N ILE A 171 2.25 -16.01 -15.48
CA ILE A 171 1.36 -15.00 -14.89
C ILE A 171 1.88 -13.59 -15.23
N LEU A 172 3.19 -13.35 -15.03
CA LEU A 172 3.82 -12.04 -15.30
C LEU A 172 3.58 -11.55 -16.72
N SER A 173 3.66 -12.44 -17.71
CA SER A 173 3.47 -12.10 -19.13
C SER A 173 2.04 -11.66 -19.49
N ARG A 174 1.06 -11.94 -18.61
CA ARG A 174 -0.36 -11.60 -18.80
C ARG A 174 -0.81 -10.42 -17.97
N CYS A 175 0.08 -9.87 -17.15
CA CYS A 175 -0.20 -8.74 -16.27
C CYS A 175 0.51 -7.48 -16.77
N GLN A 176 -0.17 -6.35 -16.68
CA GLN A 176 0.50 -5.05 -16.78
C GLN A 176 1.10 -4.70 -15.43
N ARG A 177 2.43 -4.62 -15.39
CA ARG A 177 3.18 -4.38 -14.16
C ARG A 177 3.35 -2.90 -13.89
N TYR A 178 3.20 -2.53 -12.63
CA TYR A 178 3.43 -1.21 -12.07
C TYR A 178 4.27 -1.32 -10.80
N ASP A 179 5.43 -0.69 -10.81
CA ASP A 179 6.37 -0.72 -9.70
C ASP A 179 6.17 0.52 -8.81
N LEU A 180 5.63 0.33 -7.61
CA LEU A 180 5.53 1.37 -6.60
C LEU A 180 6.89 1.54 -5.93
N LYS A 181 7.33 2.80 -5.86
CA LYS A 181 8.64 3.15 -5.28
C LYS A 181 8.52 3.45 -3.80
N ARG A 182 9.62 3.29 -3.09
CA ARG A 182 9.77 3.88 -1.75
C ARG A 182 9.61 5.39 -1.85
N VAL A 183 8.94 5.98 -0.88
CA VAL A 183 8.82 7.43 -0.80
C VAL A 183 10.15 8.00 -0.32
N GLU A 184 10.65 9.01 -1.01
CA GLU A 184 11.88 9.68 -0.63
C GLU A 184 11.71 10.42 0.71
N PRO A 185 12.75 10.44 1.57
CA PRO A 185 12.65 11.06 2.89
C PRO A 185 12.12 12.50 2.89
N PRO A 186 12.49 13.39 1.97
CA PRO A 186 11.95 14.76 1.94
C PRO A 186 10.43 14.78 1.70
N GLU A 187 9.92 13.95 0.78
CA GLU A 187 8.49 13.86 0.47
C GLU A 187 7.71 13.31 1.67
N LEU A 188 8.27 12.30 2.34
CA LEU A 188 7.64 11.70 3.52
C LEU A 188 7.60 12.71 4.68
N ILE A 189 8.65 13.52 4.88
CA ILE A 189 8.69 14.58 5.90
C ILE A 189 7.61 15.62 5.63
N ILE A 190 7.47 16.09 4.39
CA ILE A 190 6.44 17.06 4.00
C ILE A 190 5.05 16.49 4.34
N PHE A 191 4.79 15.26 3.94
CA PHE A 191 3.52 14.59 4.21
C PHE A 191 3.22 14.44 5.70
N LEU A 192 4.19 13.96 6.49
CA LEU A 192 4.01 13.80 7.93
C LEU A 192 3.78 15.15 8.63
N THR A 193 4.45 16.22 8.15
CA THR A 193 4.23 17.59 8.64
C THR A 193 2.79 18.06 8.39
N GLU A 194 2.26 17.79 7.19
CA GLU A 194 0.87 18.11 6.89
C GLU A 194 -0.13 17.37 7.80
N ILE A 195 0.16 16.09 8.09
CA ILE A 195 -0.65 15.30 9.02
C ILE A 195 -0.59 15.88 10.43
N CYS A 196 0.61 16.21 10.93
CA CYS A 196 0.75 16.87 12.24
C CYS A 196 -0.06 18.15 12.33
N ASN A 197 -0.02 18.99 11.30
CA ASN A 197 -0.80 20.23 11.24
C ASN A 197 -2.31 19.95 11.29
N LYS A 198 -2.79 18.94 10.57
CA LYS A 198 -4.21 18.54 10.57
C LYS A 198 -4.68 17.98 11.92
N GLU A 199 -3.79 17.30 12.63
CA GLU A 199 -4.06 16.74 13.97
C GLU A 199 -3.80 17.75 15.11
N GLY A 200 -3.26 18.94 14.80
CA GLY A 200 -2.90 19.95 15.81
C GLY A 200 -1.71 19.54 16.70
N VAL A 201 -0.84 18.68 16.17
CA VAL A 201 0.32 18.12 16.87
C VAL A 201 1.56 18.98 16.60
N LYS A 202 2.33 19.28 17.66
CA LYS A 202 3.62 19.94 17.53
C LYS A 202 4.72 18.88 17.44
N ILE A 203 5.60 19.02 16.46
CA ILE A 203 6.69 18.09 16.23
C ILE A 203 7.98 18.83 15.85
N GLU A 204 9.09 18.40 16.39
CA GLU A 204 10.41 18.92 16.04
C GLU A 204 10.89 18.37 14.69
N ASP A 205 11.64 19.16 13.92
CA ASP A 205 12.24 18.74 12.65
C ASP A 205 13.14 17.52 12.79
N GLY A 206 13.87 17.42 13.92
CA GLY A 206 14.70 16.27 14.27
C GLY A 206 13.88 14.99 14.42
N ALA A 207 12.73 15.08 15.08
CA ALA A 207 11.79 13.96 15.23
C ALA A 207 11.24 13.48 13.88
N LEU A 208 10.83 14.40 13.00
CA LEU A 208 10.37 14.08 11.63
C LEU A 208 11.44 13.35 10.82
N LYS A 209 12.70 13.78 10.91
CA LYS A 209 13.81 13.12 10.21
C LYS A 209 14.04 11.70 10.71
N ILE A 210 13.92 11.46 12.01
CA ILE A 210 14.06 10.13 12.60
C ILE A 210 12.91 9.23 12.18
N ILE A 211 11.66 9.71 12.26
CA ILE A 211 10.47 8.95 11.81
C ILE A 211 10.61 8.60 10.32
N SER A 212 10.97 9.55 9.47
CA SER A 212 11.14 9.31 8.04
C SER A 212 12.22 8.27 7.73
N ARG A 213 13.34 8.31 8.47
CA ARG A 213 14.42 7.32 8.33
C ARG A 213 13.97 5.93 8.80
N ALA A 214 13.29 5.85 9.94
CA ALA A 214 12.78 4.59 10.49
C ALA A 214 11.69 3.95 9.61
N ALA A 215 10.89 4.78 8.94
CA ALA A 215 9.86 4.34 8.01
C ALA A 215 10.42 3.74 6.70
N ASP A 216 11.67 4.04 6.35
CA ASP A 216 12.39 3.48 5.18
C ASP A 216 11.57 3.56 3.88
N GLY A 217 10.91 4.69 3.63
CA GLY A 217 10.08 4.93 2.46
C GLY A 217 8.69 4.29 2.48
N SER A 218 8.30 3.68 3.60
CA SER A 218 6.96 3.15 3.84
C SER A 218 6.06 4.22 4.45
N VAL A 219 5.06 4.69 3.72
CA VAL A 219 4.07 5.66 4.23
C VAL A 219 3.32 5.11 5.43
N ARG A 220 2.94 3.83 5.37
CA ARG A 220 2.20 3.17 6.46
C ARG A 220 3.02 3.14 7.75
N ASP A 221 4.30 2.79 7.66
CA ASP A 221 5.16 2.70 8.84
C ASP A 221 5.44 4.09 9.41
N GLY A 222 5.65 5.10 8.54
CA GLY A 222 5.77 6.50 8.97
C GLY A 222 4.55 6.99 9.74
N LEU A 223 3.34 6.71 9.22
CA LEU A 223 2.10 7.05 9.91
C LEU A 223 1.90 6.26 11.20
N SER A 224 2.31 5.00 11.24
CA SER A 224 2.21 4.16 12.45
C SER A 224 3.14 4.66 13.56
N ILE A 225 4.38 5.02 13.22
CA ILE A 225 5.33 5.60 14.16
C ILE A 225 4.82 6.95 14.68
N LEU A 226 4.27 7.78 13.77
CA LEU A 226 3.68 9.07 14.17
C LEU A 226 2.50 8.88 15.13
N ASP A 227 1.59 7.95 14.86
CA ASP A 227 0.43 7.65 15.72
C ASP A 227 0.84 7.22 17.14
N GLN A 228 1.87 6.35 17.21
CA GLN A 228 2.48 5.94 18.46
C GLN A 228 3.13 7.12 19.19
N SER A 229 3.84 7.97 18.46
CA SER A 229 4.52 9.15 19.02
C SER A 229 3.54 10.15 19.62
N ILE A 230 2.42 10.40 18.94
CA ILE A 230 1.34 11.26 19.45
C ILE A 230 0.79 10.71 20.77
N SER A 231 0.56 9.41 20.81
CA SER A 231 0.05 8.74 22.01
C SER A 231 1.04 8.80 23.17
N TYR A 232 2.34 8.62 22.88
CA TYR A 232 3.41 8.64 23.87
C TYR A 232 3.63 10.03 24.46
N THR A 233 3.63 11.08 23.62
CA THR A 233 4.00 12.46 24.00
C THR A 233 2.82 13.38 24.28
N GLN A 234 1.59 12.88 24.17
CA GLN A 234 0.36 13.66 24.27
C GLN A 234 0.32 14.88 23.31
N GLY A 235 0.96 14.72 22.14
CA GLY A 235 0.88 15.69 21.05
C GLY A 235 1.96 16.77 21.00
N ASN A 236 3.04 16.63 21.80
CA ASN A 236 4.21 17.51 21.71
C ASN A 236 5.48 16.63 21.53
N ILE A 237 5.84 16.36 20.30
CA ILE A 237 6.83 15.34 19.92
C ILE A 237 8.21 15.98 19.80
N ALA A 238 9.11 15.70 20.73
CA ALA A 238 10.50 16.08 20.66
C ALA A 238 11.37 14.97 20.04
N GLU A 239 12.54 15.34 19.54
CA GLU A 239 13.49 14.38 18.94
C GLU A 239 13.91 13.27 19.91
N LYS A 240 14.14 13.62 21.19
CA LYS A 240 14.51 12.69 22.25
C LYS A 240 13.46 11.60 22.49
N ASP A 241 12.16 11.98 22.40
CA ASP A 241 11.06 11.07 22.66
C ASP A 241 11.00 9.96 21.58
N ILE A 242 11.28 10.35 20.33
CA ILE A 242 11.35 9.39 19.22
C ILE A 242 12.54 8.45 19.35
N LYS A 243 13.72 8.98 19.72
CA LYS A 243 14.91 8.15 19.95
C LYS A 243 14.64 7.09 21.01
N GLU A 244 14.04 7.50 22.13
CA GLU A 244 13.68 6.60 23.23
C GLU A 244 12.65 5.56 22.78
N MET A 245 11.58 5.98 22.10
CA MET A 245 10.48 5.12 21.67
C MET A 245 10.93 4.05 20.65
N ILE A 246 11.85 4.40 19.72
CA ILE A 246 12.36 3.48 18.69
C ILE A 246 13.53 2.64 19.21
N GLY A 247 14.06 2.98 20.39
CA GLY A 247 15.24 2.30 20.96
C GLY A 247 16.52 2.62 20.19
N LEU A 248 16.62 3.82 19.62
CA LEU A 248 17.87 4.29 19.00
C LEU A 248 18.84 4.69 20.10
N ASN A 249 19.78 3.82 20.38
CA ASN A 249 20.93 4.17 21.19
C ASN A 249 21.74 5.29 20.53
N ASP A 250 22.38 6.12 21.36
CA ASP A 250 23.25 7.17 20.85
C ASP A 250 24.33 6.52 19.95
N PRO A 251 24.52 6.99 18.69
CA PRO A 251 25.59 6.48 17.84
C PRO A 251 26.98 6.51 18.50
N THR A 252 27.22 7.44 19.44
CA THR A 252 28.41 7.51 20.26
C THR A 252 28.59 6.27 21.15
N GLU A 253 27.51 5.73 21.72
CA GLU A 253 27.58 4.52 22.53
C GLU A 253 27.98 3.30 21.71
N ILE A 254 27.46 3.19 20.48
CA ILE A 254 27.82 2.12 19.56
C ILE A 254 29.26 2.26 19.09
N LEU A 255 29.71 3.48 18.79
CA LEU A 255 31.09 3.75 18.39
C LEU A 255 32.06 3.49 19.56
N ASP A 256 31.73 3.87 20.79
CA ASP A 256 32.50 3.56 22.00
C ASP A 256 32.61 2.05 22.20
N LEU A 257 31.46 1.32 22.09
CA LEU A 257 31.47 -0.13 22.21
C LEU A 257 32.37 -0.76 21.13
N LEU A 258 32.29 -0.27 19.90
CA LEU A 258 33.13 -0.73 18.79
C LEU A 258 34.64 -0.43 19.06
N SER A 259 34.93 0.76 19.59
CA SER A 259 36.29 1.15 19.96
C SER A 259 36.86 0.27 21.09
N PHE A 260 36.07 -0.07 22.10
CA PHE A 260 36.45 -0.99 23.17
C PHE A 260 36.67 -2.41 22.64
N LEU A 261 35.88 -2.88 21.72
CA LEU A 261 36.07 -4.20 21.09
C LEU A 261 37.36 -4.24 20.25
N ILE A 262 37.64 -3.19 19.47
CA ILE A 262 38.86 -3.10 18.64
C ILE A 262 40.11 -2.95 19.49
N SER A 263 40.04 -2.19 20.59
CA SER A 263 41.18 -1.99 21.51
C SER A 263 41.42 -3.18 22.47
N GLY A 264 40.53 -4.20 22.44
CA GLY A 264 40.66 -5.39 23.27
C GLY A 264 40.31 -5.15 24.75
N THR A 265 39.68 -4.03 25.10
CA THR A 265 39.25 -3.71 26.47
C THR A 265 37.89 -4.32 26.79
N THR A 266 37.85 -5.65 26.86
CA THR A 266 36.62 -6.46 26.95
C THR A 266 35.77 -6.11 28.18
N LEU A 267 36.37 -5.76 29.31
CA LEU A 267 35.63 -5.37 30.51
C LEU A 267 34.81 -4.09 30.30
N GLN A 268 35.39 -3.07 29.66
CA GLN A 268 34.71 -1.81 29.37
C GLN A 268 33.61 -1.97 28.31
N ALA A 269 33.78 -2.92 27.40
CA ALA A 269 32.73 -3.27 26.43
C ALA A 269 31.52 -3.95 27.10
N ILE A 270 31.76 -4.80 28.12
CA ILE A 270 30.67 -5.50 28.84
C ILE A 270 29.90 -4.53 29.76
N GLU A 271 30.54 -3.55 30.35
CA GLU A 271 29.90 -2.54 31.23
C GLU A 271 28.97 -1.58 30.42
N LYS A 272 29.13 -1.54 29.10
CA LYS A 272 28.32 -0.66 28.21
C LYS A 272 27.13 -1.37 27.56
N ILE A 273 26.99 -2.68 27.75
CA ILE A 273 25.85 -3.48 27.28
C ILE A 273 24.80 -3.57 28.38
#